data_cba77167c4d34664707e5e60293bf9b6
#
_entry.id   cba77167c4d34664707e5e60293bf9b6
#
_cell.length_a   1.000
_cell.length_b   1.000
_cell.length_c   1.000
_cell.angle_alpha   90.00
_cell.angle_beta   90.00
_cell.angle_gamma   90.00
#
_symmetry.space_group_name_H-M   'P 1'
#
loop_
_entity.id
_entity.type
_entity.pdbx_description
1 polymer ?
#
loop_
_entity_poly.entity_id
_entity_poly.type
_entity_poly.pdbx_seq_one_letter_code
_entity_poly.pdbx_strand_id
1 'polypeptide(L)'
;MMIDNKEILKSFSGSAPLFALPNFVMFPKTAYNFNVFEPKYKEIISDILKTNKLFCINLKKDNSKSEVNNIGTLCYIIESKKLDSGNYTLIASGIKKIRINDINKTKSYDIAKLDLIEENDTVTEEQLKRKKLINKFISLVASSNENINLNIIDTSMISTEMLTNLGSLILPLENEDKQKLLELNDV
;
A
#
# COMPACT_ATOMS: atom_id res chain seq x y z
N MET A 1 11.41 10.65 -8.98
CA MET A 1 10.76 11.81 -8.34
C MET A 1 10.18 11.30 -7.03
N MET A 2 10.76 11.69 -5.89
CA MET A 2 10.17 11.33 -4.59
C MET A 2 8.83 12.03 -4.45
N ILE A 3 7.78 11.28 -4.16
CA ILE A 3 6.45 11.82 -3.88
C ILE A 3 6.49 12.41 -2.48
N ASP A 4 6.14 13.69 -2.34
CA ASP A 4 6.00 14.30 -1.02
C ASP A 4 4.66 13.88 -0.40
N ASN A 5 4.72 12.85 0.46
CA ASN A 5 3.54 12.34 1.16
C ASN A 5 2.84 13.42 2.00
N LYS A 6 3.57 14.41 2.54
CA LYS A 6 2.98 15.50 3.32
C LYS A 6 2.09 16.38 2.47
N GLU A 7 2.52 16.66 1.22
CA GLU A 7 1.73 17.46 0.28
C GLU A 7 0.45 16.72 -0.13
N ILE A 8 0.56 15.42 -0.43
CA ILE A 8 -0.59 14.58 -0.77
C ILE A 8 -1.60 14.53 0.38
N LEU A 9 -1.13 14.35 1.61
CA LEU A 9 -2.00 14.26 2.79
C LEU A 9 -2.78 15.53 3.09
N LYS A 10 -2.33 16.71 2.63
CA LYS A 10 -3.10 17.95 2.74
C LYS A 10 -4.44 17.90 1.98
N SER A 11 -4.53 17.10 0.92
CA SER A 11 -5.75 16.91 0.13
C SER A 11 -6.68 15.82 0.69
N PHE A 12 -6.26 15.12 1.75
CA PHE A 12 -7.05 14.05 2.36
C PHE A 12 -8.14 14.60 3.27
N SER A 13 -9.39 14.25 3.00
CA SER A 13 -10.58 14.74 3.70
C SER A 13 -11.11 13.83 4.81
N GLY A 14 -10.37 12.81 5.22
CA GLY A 14 -10.81 11.81 6.21
C GLY A 14 -11.63 10.66 5.60
N SER A 15 -11.80 10.62 4.28
CA SER A 15 -12.48 9.51 3.60
C SER A 15 -11.88 9.25 2.23
N ALA A 16 -11.96 8.01 1.77
CA ALA A 16 -11.49 7.61 0.45
C ALA A 16 -12.26 6.41 -0.10
N PRO A 17 -12.37 6.25 -1.43
CA PRO A 17 -12.91 5.05 -2.05
C PRO A 17 -12.14 3.81 -1.66
N LEU A 18 -12.85 2.70 -1.43
CA LEU A 18 -12.29 1.46 -0.90
C LEU A 18 -12.05 0.40 -2.01
N PHE A 19 -10.80 0.00 -2.13
CA PHE A 19 -10.39 -1.22 -2.84
C PHE A 19 -10.28 -2.37 -1.85
N ALA A 20 -11.34 -3.15 -1.70
CA ALA A 20 -11.35 -4.36 -0.87
C ALA A 20 -10.86 -5.55 -1.73
N LEU A 21 -9.59 -5.91 -1.59
CA LEU A 21 -8.96 -6.96 -2.40
C LEU A 21 -8.85 -8.27 -1.61
N PRO A 22 -9.20 -9.43 -2.21
CA PRO A 22 -9.16 -10.70 -1.48
C PRO A 22 -7.75 -11.25 -1.26
N ASN A 23 -6.80 -10.89 -2.12
CA ASN A 23 -5.48 -11.53 -2.19
C ASN A 23 -4.33 -10.53 -2.25
N PHE A 24 -4.49 -9.35 -1.65
CA PHE A 24 -3.44 -8.34 -1.72
C PHE A 24 -3.46 -7.42 -0.50
N VAL A 25 -2.28 -7.24 0.10
CA VAL A 25 -2.02 -6.27 1.17
C VAL A 25 -1.02 -5.24 0.66
N MET A 26 -1.38 -3.96 0.72
CA MET A 26 -0.49 -2.85 0.39
C MET A 26 0.19 -2.33 1.64
N PHE A 27 1.47 -2.03 1.54
CA PHE A 27 2.24 -1.44 2.63
C PHE A 27 2.55 0.04 2.37
N PRO A 28 2.62 0.90 3.42
CA PRO A 28 3.09 2.28 3.27
C PRO A 28 4.50 2.35 2.67
N LYS A 29 4.81 3.44 1.97
CA LYS A 29 6.11 3.71 1.33
C LYS A 29 6.54 2.66 0.29
N THR A 30 5.61 1.83 -0.18
CA THR A 30 5.83 0.91 -1.30
C THR A 30 5.05 1.36 -2.53
N ALA A 31 5.43 0.87 -3.70
CA ALA A 31 4.70 1.09 -4.94
C ALA A 31 4.37 -0.24 -5.61
N TYR A 32 3.22 -0.30 -6.28
CA TYR A 32 2.76 -1.51 -6.96
C TYR A 32 2.02 -1.17 -8.25
N ASN A 33 2.17 -2.07 -9.25
CA ASN A 33 1.49 -1.96 -10.53
C ASN A 33 0.18 -2.74 -10.50
N PHE A 34 -0.92 -2.07 -10.78
CA PHE A 34 -2.26 -2.67 -10.84
C PHE A 34 -2.82 -2.69 -12.24
N ASN A 35 -3.45 -3.82 -12.60
CA ASN A 35 -4.33 -3.92 -13.75
C ASN A 35 -5.77 -3.91 -13.27
N VAL A 36 -6.53 -2.87 -13.62
CA VAL A 36 -7.90 -2.66 -13.14
C VAL A 36 -8.87 -2.96 -14.28
N PHE A 37 -9.61 -4.06 -14.14
CA PHE A 37 -10.57 -4.56 -15.12
C PHE A 37 -12.00 -4.65 -14.58
N GLU A 38 -12.18 -4.78 -13.26
CA GLU A 38 -13.49 -4.85 -12.62
C GLU A 38 -14.24 -3.51 -12.76
N PRO A 39 -15.54 -3.52 -13.18
CA PRO A 39 -16.32 -2.29 -13.40
C PRO A 39 -16.32 -1.36 -12.19
N LYS A 40 -16.53 -1.90 -10.99
CA LYS A 40 -16.50 -1.16 -9.72
C LYS A 40 -15.21 -0.35 -9.53
N TYR A 41 -14.06 -1.00 -9.72
CA TYR A 41 -12.76 -0.34 -9.53
C TYR A 41 -12.42 0.61 -10.68
N LYS A 42 -12.86 0.33 -11.91
CA LYS A 42 -12.73 1.27 -13.03
C LYS A 42 -13.48 2.58 -12.78
N GLU A 43 -14.66 2.50 -12.18
CA GLU A 43 -15.44 3.68 -11.80
C GLU A 43 -14.71 4.50 -10.74
N ILE A 44 -14.21 3.86 -9.67
CA ILE A 44 -13.37 4.52 -8.67
C ILE A 44 -12.20 5.25 -9.33
N ILE A 45 -11.42 4.58 -10.18
CA ILE A 45 -10.26 5.19 -10.84
C ILE A 45 -10.69 6.40 -11.67
N SER A 46 -11.76 6.27 -12.47
CA SER A 46 -12.28 7.39 -13.27
C SER A 46 -12.64 8.62 -12.43
N ASP A 47 -13.18 8.39 -11.23
CA ASP A 47 -13.61 9.49 -10.35
C ASP A 47 -12.44 10.13 -9.60
N ILE A 48 -11.55 9.32 -9.02
CA ILE A 48 -10.42 9.86 -8.24
C ILE A 48 -9.36 10.54 -9.10
N LEU A 49 -9.22 10.16 -10.37
CA LEU A 49 -8.33 10.86 -11.30
C LEU A 49 -8.75 12.31 -11.58
N LYS A 50 -10.02 12.64 -11.36
CA LYS A 50 -10.56 14.01 -11.50
C LYS A 50 -10.43 14.83 -10.21
N THR A 51 -10.01 14.20 -9.10
CA THR A 51 -9.94 14.81 -7.78
C THR A 51 -8.51 14.72 -7.21
N ASN A 52 -8.36 14.10 -6.06
CA ASN A 52 -7.08 14.03 -5.33
C ASN A 52 -6.26 12.75 -5.56
N LYS A 53 -6.73 11.83 -6.41
CA LYS A 53 -6.08 10.54 -6.73
C LYS A 53 -5.87 9.61 -5.53
N LEU A 54 -6.59 9.85 -4.43
CA LEU A 54 -6.50 9.05 -3.21
C LEU A 54 -7.56 7.95 -3.18
N PHE A 55 -7.18 6.78 -2.72
CA PHE A 55 -8.05 5.64 -2.43
C PHE A 55 -7.42 4.80 -1.32
N CYS A 56 -8.17 3.89 -0.71
CA CYS A 56 -7.59 2.99 0.26
C CYS A 56 -7.65 1.53 -0.23
N ILE A 57 -6.60 0.77 0.08
CA ILE A 57 -6.53 -0.67 -0.13
C ILE A 57 -6.66 -1.37 1.21
N ASN A 58 -7.50 -2.40 1.23
CA ASN A 58 -7.70 -3.24 2.40
C ASN A 58 -7.89 -4.70 1.98
N LEU A 59 -7.36 -5.62 2.80
CA LEU A 59 -7.57 -7.04 2.61
C LEU A 59 -9.00 -7.41 3.02
N LYS A 60 -9.73 -8.10 2.12
CA LYS A 60 -11.01 -8.73 2.47
C LYS A 60 -10.81 -9.82 3.51
N LYS A 61 -11.72 -9.91 4.48
CA LYS A 61 -11.79 -11.07 5.36
C LYS A 61 -12.32 -12.28 4.60
N ASP A 62 -11.72 -13.43 4.83
CA ASP A 62 -12.18 -14.69 4.25
C ASP A 62 -13.65 -14.98 4.63
N ASN A 63 -14.38 -15.57 3.66
CA ASN A 63 -15.79 -15.95 3.77
C ASN A 63 -16.81 -14.81 3.93
N SER A 64 -16.41 -13.54 3.79
CA SER A 64 -17.35 -12.43 3.82
C SER A 64 -17.38 -11.68 2.48
N LYS A 65 -18.58 -11.43 1.96
CA LYS A 65 -18.76 -10.62 0.74
C LYS A 65 -18.50 -9.12 0.97
N SER A 66 -18.50 -8.66 2.22
CA SER A 66 -18.48 -7.21 2.56
C SER A 66 -17.58 -6.84 3.73
N GLU A 67 -17.01 -7.79 4.47
CA GLU A 67 -16.15 -7.47 5.60
C GLU A 67 -14.70 -7.28 5.16
N VAL A 68 -14.08 -6.26 5.69
CA VAL A 68 -12.68 -5.91 5.51
C VAL A 68 -11.97 -5.88 6.86
N ASN A 69 -10.65 -5.91 6.84
CA ASN A 69 -9.87 -5.69 8.07
C ASN A 69 -9.99 -4.24 8.53
N ASN A 70 -9.78 -3.98 9.81
CA ASN A 70 -9.86 -2.62 10.36
C ASN A 70 -8.68 -1.75 9.91
N ILE A 71 -7.54 -2.37 9.60
CA ILE A 71 -6.32 -1.68 9.18
C ILE A 71 -6.09 -1.91 7.68
N GLY A 72 -5.71 -0.86 6.99
CA GLY A 72 -5.36 -0.87 5.58
C GLY A 72 -4.34 0.22 5.25
N THR A 73 -4.21 0.54 3.99
CA THR A 73 -3.26 1.54 3.50
C THR A 73 -3.96 2.58 2.62
N LEU A 74 -3.78 3.86 2.94
CA LEU A 74 -4.13 4.97 2.05
C LEU A 74 -3.12 5.00 0.90
N CYS A 75 -3.60 5.03 -0.32
CA CYS A 75 -2.81 4.96 -1.54
C CYS A 75 -3.05 6.18 -2.41
N TYR A 76 -2.04 6.51 -3.22
CA TYR A 76 -2.07 7.58 -4.20
C TYR A 76 -1.68 7.05 -5.59
N ILE A 77 -2.42 7.45 -6.63
CA ILE A 77 -2.09 7.09 -8.01
C ILE A 77 -0.96 8.00 -8.50
N ILE A 78 0.21 7.39 -8.74
CA ILE A 78 1.39 8.06 -9.32
C ILE A 78 1.16 8.26 -10.81
N GLU A 79 0.82 7.18 -11.50
CA GLU A 79 0.65 7.12 -12.95
C GLU A 79 -0.55 6.23 -13.29
N SER A 80 -1.24 6.57 -14.35
CA SER A 80 -2.35 5.77 -14.86
C SER A 80 -2.45 5.87 -16.37
N LYS A 81 -2.81 4.75 -17.00
CA LYS A 81 -3.12 4.69 -18.43
C LYS A 81 -4.43 3.94 -18.64
N LYS A 82 -5.36 4.57 -19.34
CA LYS A 82 -6.56 3.91 -19.83
C LYS A 82 -6.24 3.18 -21.13
N LEU A 83 -6.59 1.91 -21.20
CA LEU A 83 -6.41 1.06 -22.36
C LEU A 83 -7.61 1.15 -23.31
N ASP A 84 -7.45 0.75 -24.57
CA ASP A 84 -8.53 0.73 -25.57
C ASP A 84 -9.69 -0.22 -25.16
N SER A 85 -9.39 -1.24 -24.38
CA SER A 85 -10.38 -2.13 -23.73
C SER A 85 -11.24 -1.45 -22.66
N GLY A 86 -10.95 -0.20 -22.31
CA GLY A 86 -11.58 0.51 -21.19
C GLY A 86 -11.05 0.12 -19.80
N ASN A 87 -10.06 -0.78 -19.72
CA ASN A 87 -9.36 -1.11 -18.49
C ASN A 87 -8.31 -0.04 -18.15
N TYR A 88 -7.79 -0.09 -16.92
CA TYR A 88 -6.69 0.80 -16.52
C TYR A 88 -5.48 -0.02 -16.11
N THR A 89 -4.30 0.47 -16.46
CA THR A 89 -3.05 0.14 -15.76
C THR A 89 -2.67 1.33 -14.92
N LEU A 90 -2.22 1.10 -13.69
CA LEU A 90 -1.80 2.19 -12.82
C LEU A 90 -0.65 1.77 -11.91
N ILE A 91 0.17 2.76 -11.56
CA ILE A 91 1.16 2.66 -10.50
C ILE A 91 0.60 3.43 -9.31
N ALA A 92 0.44 2.74 -8.19
CA ALA A 92 0.00 3.36 -6.96
C ALA A 92 1.06 3.22 -5.86
N SER A 93 1.20 4.25 -5.05
CA SER A 93 2.06 4.26 -3.85
C SER A 93 1.21 4.17 -2.59
N GLY A 94 1.61 3.33 -1.64
CA GLY A 94 1.11 3.38 -0.27
C GLY A 94 1.66 4.62 0.43
N ILE A 95 0.77 5.45 0.97
CA ILE A 95 1.11 6.73 1.58
C ILE A 95 1.20 6.61 3.10
N LYS A 96 0.17 6.02 3.70
CA LYS A 96 0.04 5.95 5.16
C LYS A 96 -0.82 4.77 5.57
N LYS A 97 -0.51 4.16 6.72
CA LYS A 97 -1.38 3.20 7.39
C LYS A 97 -2.66 3.90 7.86
N ILE A 98 -3.79 3.25 7.70
CA ILE A 98 -5.10 3.81 8.07
C ILE A 98 -5.92 2.81 8.88
N ARG A 99 -6.82 3.37 9.70
CA ARG A 99 -7.91 2.63 10.34
C ARG A 99 -9.22 2.95 9.64
N ILE A 100 -9.98 1.92 9.30
CA ILE A 100 -11.34 2.05 8.78
C ILE A 100 -12.30 2.13 9.96
N ASN A 101 -13.02 3.25 10.07
CA ASN A 101 -14.01 3.49 11.14
C ASN A 101 -15.43 3.15 10.68
N ASP A 102 -15.72 3.41 9.40
CA ASP A 102 -17.04 3.20 8.82
C ASP A 102 -16.94 3.03 7.30
N ILE A 103 -17.92 2.32 6.70
CA ILE A 103 -18.00 2.11 5.25
C ILE A 103 -19.39 2.52 4.78
N ASN A 104 -19.42 3.54 3.94
CA ASN A 104 -20.63 4.08 3.35
C ASN A 104 -20.83 3.55 1.91
N LYS A 105 -21.93 2.86 1.70
CA LYS A 105 -22.36 2.31 0.39
C LYS A 105 -23.28 3.29 -0.31
N THR A 106 -22.73 4.37 -0.85
CA THR A 106 -23.54 5.46 -1.41
C THR A 106 -23.74 5.41 -2.92
N LYS A 107 -22.93 4.63 -3.63
CA LYS A 107 -22.93 4.51 -5.09
C LYS A 107 -22.65 3.07 -5.51
N SER A 108 -22.13 2.89 -6.71
CA SER A 108 -21.63 1.61 -7.23
C SER A 108 -20.38 1.09 -6.51
N TYR A 109 -19.78 1.88 -5.65
CA TYR A 109 -18.62 1.49 -4.84
C TYR A 109 -18.69 2.04 -3.41
N ASP A 110 -17.88 1.44 -2.54
CA ASP A 110 -17.83 1.79 -1.12
C ASP A 110 -16.85 2.95 -0.89
N ILE A 111 -17.21 3.86 0.03
CA ILE A 111 -16.35 4.92 0.54
C ILE A 111 -16.10 4.66 2.02
N ALA A 112 -14.84 4.52 2.41
CA ALA A 112 -14.46 4.32 3.80
C ALA A 112 -14.14 5.64 4.49
N LYS A 113 -14.60 5.81 5.73
CA LYS A 113 -14.17 6.84 6.67
C LYS A 113 -12.94 6.36 7.40
N LEU A 114 -11.88 7.16 7.39
CA LEU A 114 -10.53 6.72 7.73
C LEU A 114 -9.89 7.65 8.77
N ASP A 115 -9.17 7.05 9.72
CA ASP A 115 -8.16 7.74 10.53
C ASP A 115 -6.76 7.36 10.06
N LEU A 116 -5.86 8.34 10.01
CA LEU A 116 -4.44 8.10 9.75
C LEU A 116 -3.79 7.54 11.03
N ILE A 117 -3.01 6.48 10.91
CA ILE A 117 -2.26 5.91 12.02
C ILE A 117 -0.84 6.49 11.99
N GLU A 118 -0.44 7.16 13.08
CA GLU A 118 0.94 7.56 13.28
C GLU A 118 1.76 6.33 13.69
N GLU A 119 2.88 6.12 13.03
CA GLU A 119 3.84 5.08 13.35
C GLU A 119 4.91 5.68 14.25
N ASN A 120 5.23 4.99 15.35
CA ASN A 120 6.28 5.42 16.26
C ASN A 120 7.65 5.04 15.68
N ASP A 121 8.41 6.03 15.25
CA ASP A 121 9.82 5.85 14.91
C ASP A 121 10.63 5.67 16.22
N THR A 122 10.80 4.44 16.69
CA THR A 122 11.67 4.14 17.84
C THR A 122 13.13 4.06 17.38
N VAL A 123 13.90 5.08 17.72
CA VAL A 123 15.24 5.38 17.16
C VAL A 123 16.42 4.64 17.82
N THR A 124 16.26 3.78 18.84
CA THR A 124 17.35 3.45 19.77
C THR A 124 18.10 2.11 19.59
N GLU A 125 17.63 1.18 18.77
CA GLU A 125 18.37 -0.05 18.40
C GLU A 125 18.57 -0.18 16.88
N GLU A 126 18.40 0.88 16.19
CA GLU A 126 18.13 0.98 14.76
C GLU A 126 19.27 0.46 13.85
N GLN A 127 20.51 0.77 14.13
CA GLN A 127 21.60 0.46 13.21
C GLN A 127 21.87 -1.05 13.08
N LEU A 128 21.78 -1.81 14.17
CA LEU A 128 22.02 -3.25 14.15
C LEU A 128 20.85 -4.01 13.54
N LYS A 129 19.62 -3.60 13.88
CA LYS A 129 18.38 -4.14 13.29
C LYS A 129 18.33 -3.84 11.79
N ARG A 130 18.66 -2.61 11.39
CA ARG A 130 18.75 -2.18 9.99
C ARG A 130 19.74 -3.02 9.18
N LYS A 131 20.96 -3.25 9.68
CA LYS A 131 21.95 -4.09 8.99
C LYS A 131 21.48 -5.52 8.80
N LYS A 132 20.80 -6.09 9.81
CA LYS A 132 20.20 -7.43 9.71
C LYS A 132 19.06 -7.49 8.68
N LEU A 133 18.20 -6.47 8.65
CA LEU A 133 17.12 -6.34 7.67
C LEU A 133 17.63 -6.21 6.25
N ILE A 134 18.62 -5.35 6.02
CA ILE A 134 19.26 -5.19 4.70
C ILE A 134 19.85 -6.51 4.22
N ASN A 135 20.59 -7.23 5.05
CA ASN A 135 21.19 -8.50 4.69
C ASN A 135 20.14 -9.57 4.36
N LYS A 136 19.02 -9.62 5.13
CA LYS A 136 17.90 -10.52 4.82
C LYS A 136 17.20 -10.14 3.52
N PHE A 137 16.98 -8.85 3.29
CA PHE A 137 16.38 -8.36 2.05
C PHE A 137 17.23 -8.71 0.83
N ILE A 138 18.55 -8.47 0.90
CA ILE A 138 19.51 -8.83 -0.16
C ILE A 138 19.44 -10.33 -0.46
N SER A 139 19.43 -11.19 0.58
CA SER A 139 19.37 -12.63 0.40
C SER A 139 18.04 -13.09 -0.21
N LEU A 140 16.91 -12.47 0.13
CA LEU A 140 15.60 -12.77 -0.46
C LEU A 140 15.52 -12.36 -1.93
N VAL A 141 15.98 -11.18 -2.28
CA VAL A 141 16.01 -10.71 -3.67
C VAL A 141 16.96 -11.56 -4.52
N ALA A 142 18.13 -11.94 -3.97
CA ALA A 142 19.07 -12.83 -4.63
C ALA A 142 18.50 -14.25 -4.87
N SER A 143 17.59 -14.72 -4.01
CA SER A 143 16.95 -16.03 -4.15
C SER A 143 15.76 -16.05 -5.12
N SER A 144 15.21 -14.90 -5.47
CA SER A 144 14.04 -14.79 -6.36
C SER A 144 14.36 -14.92 -7.85
N ASN A 145 15.61 -15.17 -8.24
CA ASN A 145 16.09 -15.29 -9.64
C ASN A 145 15.75 -14.08 -10.56
N GLU A 146 15.32 -12.98 -10.02
CA GLU A 146 15.19 -11.75 -10.77
C GLU A 146 16.58 -11.12 -10.90
N ASN A 147 16.96 -10.76 -12.12
CA ASN A 147 18.23 -10.07 -12.43
C ASN A 147 18.23 -8.63 -11.87
N ILE A 148 18.00 -8.49 -10.56
CA ILE A 148 18.06 -7.20 -9.88
C ILE A 148 19.51 -6.95 -9.49
N ASN A 149 20.11 -5.96 -10.11
CA ASN A 149 21.46 -5.52 -9.75
C ASN A 149 21.41 -4.74 -8.44
N LEU A 150 21.56 -5.46 -7.33
CA LEU A 150 21.51 -4.90 -5.97
C LEU A 150 22.60 -3.86 -5.68
N ASN A 151 23.65 -3.83 -6.48
CA ASN A 151 24.72 -2.83 -6.35
C ASN A 151 24.26 -1.40 -6.74
N ILE A 152 23.08 -1.25 -7.34
CA ILE A 152 22.51 0.03 -7.74
C ILE A 152 21.63 0.63 -6.62
N ILE A 153 21.22 -0.18 -5.63
CA ILE A 153 20.36 0.29 -4.56
C ILE A 153 21.22 0.88 -3.44
N ASP A 154 21.26 2.20 -3.36
CA ASP A 154 21.86 2.87 -2.20
C ASP A 154 20.95 2.72 -0.98
N THR A 155 21.19 1.65 -0.22
CA THR A 155 20.42 1.31 0.98
C THR A 155 20.59 2.33 2.11
N SER A 156 21.57 3.25 2.02
CA SER A 156 21.75 4.31 3.01
C SER A 156 20.64 5.35 2.97
N MET A 157 20.00 5.50 1.81
CA MET A 157 18.91 6.47 1.57
C MET A 157 17.51 5.91 1.89
N ILE A 158 17.40 4.61 2.19
CA ILE A 158 16.12 3.94 2.44
C ILE A 158 15.90 3.88 3.97
N SER A 159 14.76 4.35 4.47
CA SER A 159 14.41 4.24 5.88
C SER A 159 14.19 2.77 6.30
N THR A 160 14.35 2.47 7.60
CA THR A 160 14.09 1.12 8.14
C THR A 160 12.64 0.69 7.89
N GLU A 161 11.71 1.60 8.08
CA GLU A 161 10.28 1.40 7.79
C GLU A 161 10.05 1.02 6.30
N MET A 162 10.67 1.76 5.38
CA MET A 162 10.55 1.45 3.95
C MET A 162 11.13 0.07 3.61
N LEU A 163 12.26 -0.31 4.20
CA LEU A 163 12.86 -1.65 4.01
C LEU A 163 11.96 -2.75 4.56
N THR A 164 11.38 -2.55 5.75
CA THR A 164 10.46 -3.51 6.37
C THR A 164 9.21 -3.67 5.53
N ASN A 165 8.59 -2.58 5.11
CA ASN A 165 7.38 -2.60 4.30
C ASN A 165 7.61 -3.24 2.92
N LEU A 166 8.73 -2.92 2.28
CA LEU A 166 9.10 -3.53 1.00
C LEU A 166 9.38 -5.03 1.15
N GLY A 167 10.10 -5.42 2.22
CA GLY A 167 10.32 -6.82 2.57
C GLY A 167 9.01 -7.57 2.78
N SER A 168 8.08 -6.99 3.55
CA SER A 168 6.76 -7.57 3.81
C SER A 168 5.91 -7.74 2.55
N LEU A 169 6.02 -6.81 1.60
CA LEU A 169 5.34 -6.91 0.32
C LEU A 169 5.86 -8.07 -0.54
N ILE A 170 7.20 -8.24 -0.58
CA ILE A 170 7.87 -9.21 -1.47
C ILE A 170 7.87 -10.63 -0.87
N LEU A 171 7.86 -10.77 0.46
CA LEU A 171 7.88 -12.07 1.10
C LEU A 171 6.75 -12.98 0.61
N PRO A 172 7.03 -14.28 0.35
CA PRO A 172 6.01 -15.27 -0.03
C PRO A 172 5.20 -15.73 1.20
N LEU A 173 4.59 -14.77 1.89
CA LEU A 173 3.71 -15.01 3.03
C LEU A 173 2.26 -15.05 2.56
N GLU A 174 1.43 -15.77 3.32
CA GLU A 174 -0.01 -15.72 3.17
C GLU A 174 -0.54 -14.30 3.46
N ASN A 175 -1.66 -13.93 2.84
CA ASN A 175 -2.17 -12.57 2.95
C ASN A 175 -2.59 -12.20 4.38
N GLU A 176 -3.06 -13.19 5.17
CA GLU A 176 -3.39 -13.01 6.58
C GLU A 176 -2.14 -12.67 7.42
N ASP A 177 -1.00 -13.26 7.11
CA ASP A 177 0.26 -12.95 7.80
C ASP A 177 0.81 -11.60 7.37
N LYS A 178 0.69 -11.24 6.08
CA LYS A 178 0.97 -9.88 5.61
C LYS A 178 0.06 -8.85 6.28
N GLN A 179 -1.21 -9.18 6.48
CA GLN A 179 -2.14 -8.29 7.18
C GLN A 179 -1.73 -8.09 8.65
N LYS A 180 -1.33 -9.16 9.34
CA LYS A 180 -0.79 -9.06 10.72
C LYS A 180 0.45 -8.16 10.77
N LEU A 181 1.37 -8.29 9.80
CA LEU A 181 2.54 -7.41 9.71
C LEU A 181 2.14 -5.93 9.50
N LEU A 182 1.13 -5.67 8.67
CA LEU A 182 0.61 -4.31 8.49
C LEU A 182 -0.02 -3.74 9.78
N GLU A 183 -0.63 -4.60 10.61
CA GLU A 183 -1.30 -4.21 11.86
C GLU A 183 -0.32 -3.91 13.00
N LEU A 184 0.93 -4.37 12.91
CA LEU A 184 1.96 -4.02 13.90
C LEU A 184 2.21 -2.51 13.90
N ASN A 185 2.33 -1.93 15.10
CA ASN A 185 2.58 -0.49 15.28
C ASN A 185 4.06 -0.14 15.42
N ASP A 186 4.91 -1.16 15.65
CA ASP A 186 6.36 -1.01 15.80
C ASP A 186 7.08 -1.61 14.58
N VAL A 187 8.06 -0.88 14.07
CA VAL A 187 8.94 -1.33 12.97
C VAL A 187 10.29 -1.79 13.53
#